data_94a40cc9ceef4bb8bde121b9b6b7be69
#
_entry.id   94a40cc9ceef4bb8bde121b9b6b7be69
#
_cell.length_a   1.000
_cell.length_b   1.000
_cell.length_c   1.000
_cell.angle_alpha   90.00
_cell.angle_beta   90.00
_cell.angle_gamma   90.00
#
_symmetry.space_group_name_H-M   'P 1'
#
loop_
_entity.id
_entity.type
_entity.pdbx_description
1 polymer ?
#
loop_
_entity_poly.entity_id
_entity_poly.type
_entity_poly.pdbx_seq_one_letter_code
_entity_poly.pdbx_strand_id
1 'polypeptide(L)'
;MPSAGRPVRKRNKILVIEDHAVVRESLLLLLDLRLPDLVLREAGTLAAGLRMLSGEPDINLLLLDLDLPDSRGMATLVRAREAAPRVPVVVLSAADSRDNVLSAIDHGAAGFVSKTVDAQALLRAVQWVVDGGVIVPNDALDEPAHPGSPAITTAAAPVRVALDFSPRQQDVLRLLIEGLPNKLISRELDLSEATVKTHLQAVFRKLAVNTRTQAVLASARLGLMV
;
A
#
# COMPACT_ATOMS: atom_id res chain seq x y z
N MET A 1 -12.09 3.81 44.25
CA MET A 1 -11.50 2.96 43.21
C MET A 1 -11.39 3.81 41.98
N PRO A 2 -10.17 4.24 41.54
CA PRO A 2 -10.05 5.00 40.30
C PRO A 2 -10.20 4.01 39.13
N SER A 3 -11.11 4.37 38.20
CA SER A 3 -11.34 3.68 36.93
C SER A 3 -10.03 3.57 36.16
N ALA A 4 -9.62 2.33 35.85
CA ALA A 4 -8.48 2.06 34.97
C ALA A 4 -8.75 2.72 33.62
N GLY A 5 -8.01 3.78 33.29
CA GLY A 5 -8.10 4.49 32.02
C GLY A 5 -7.88 3.52 30.87
N ARG A 6 -8.86 3.39 29.99
CA ARG A 6 -8.72 2.74 28.70
C ARG A 6 -7.47 3.31 28.02
N PRO A 7 -6.55 2.47 27.50
CA PRO A 7 -5.41 2.98 26.76
C PRO A 7 -5.95 3.85 25.62
N VAL A 8 -5.48 5.10 25.54
CA VAL A 8 -5.79 6.02 24.46
C VAL A 8 -5.30 5.36 23.17
N ARG A 9 -6.21 4.79 22.38
CA ARG A 9 -5.92 4.27 21.05
C ARG A 9 -5.39 5.45 20.23
N LYS A 10 -4.15 5.37 19.79
CA LYS A 10 -3.59 6.35 18.86
C LYS A 10 -4.49 6.35 17.62
N ARG A 11 -5.20 7.46 17.39
CA ARG A 11 -6.04 7.59 16.20
C ARG A 11 -5.17 7.62 14.97
N ASN A 12 -5.54 6.85 13.95
CA ASN A 12 -4.83 6.89 12.68
C ASN A 12 -5.15 8.20 11.96
N LYS A 13 -4.11 8.88 11.47
CA LYS A 13 -4.22 10.15 10.76
C LYS A 13 -4.01 9.90 9.27
N ILE A 14 -4.99 10.27 8.47
CA ILE A 14 -4.97 10.12 7.01
C ILE A 14 -4.91 11.49 6.36
N LEU A 15 -3.99 11.67 5.43
CA LEU A 15 -3.94 12.83 4.56
C LEU A 15 -4.50 12.46 3.18
N VAL A 16 -5.44 13.26 2.69
CA VAL A 16 -6.01 13.16 1.34
C VAL A 16 -5.45 14.31 0.50
N ILE A 17 -4.79 14.01 -0.61
CA ILE A 17 -4.34 15.00 -1.59
C ILE A 17 -5.13 14.77 -2.87
N GLU A 18 -6.04 15.68 -3.17
CA GLU A 18 -6.99 15.62 -4.29
C GLU A 18 -7.37 17.06 -4.66
N ASP A 19 -7.25 17.45 -5.93
CA ASP A 19 -7.53 18.81 -6.37
C ASP A 19 -9.02 19.08 -6.60
N HIS A 20 -9.78 18.06 -7.01
CA HIS A 20 -11.23 18.20 -7.22
C HIS A 20 -11.97 18.31 -5.89
N ALA A 21 -12.44 19.52 -5.57
CA ALA A 21 -13.07 19.81 -4.28
C ALA A 21 -14.22 18.85 -3.93
N VAL A 22 -15.11 18.59 -4.90
CA VAL A 22 -16.27 17.70 -4.69
C VAL A 22 -15.84 16.27 -4.38
N VAL A 23 -14.82 15.75 -5.08
CA VAL A 23 -14.29 14.40 -4.84
C VAL A 23 -13.65 14.34 -3.46
N ARG A 24 -12.82 15.34 -3.12
CA ARG A 24 -12.13 15.43 -1.85
C ARG A 24 -13.13 15.50 -0.68
N GLU A 25 -14.10 16.40 -0.73
CA GLU A 25 -15.12 16.55 0.31
C GLU A 25 -15.97 15.29 0.47
N SER A 26 -16.39 14.66 -0.64
CA SER A 26 -17.15 13.41 -0.62
C SER A 26 -16.34 12.27 0.01
N LEU A 27 -15.06 12.19 -0.30
CA LEU A 27 -14.14 11.20 0.25
C LEU A 27 -13.95 11.37 1.76
N LEU A 28 -13.73 12.62 2.20
CA LEU A 28 -13.59 12.96 3.62
C LEU A 28 -14.85 12.65 4.41
N LEU A 29 -16.02 13.04 3.88
CA LEU A 29 -17.31 12.75 4.50
C LEU A 29 -17.55 11.24 4.63
N LEU A 30 -17.25 10.48 3.58
CA LEU A 30 -17.39 9.03 3.57
C LEU A 30 -16.49 8.37 4.63
N LEU A 31 -15.23 8.80 4.72
CA LEU A 31 -14.25 8.28 5.68
C LEU A 31 -14.65 8.62 7.11
N ASP A 32 -15.05 9.87 7.38
CA ASP A 32 -15.47 10.32 8.71
C ASP A 32 -16.71 9.56 9.20
N LEU A 33 -17.70 9.39 8.31
CA LEU A 33 -18.95 8.70 8.65
C LEU A 33 -18.75 7.22 8.96
N ARG A 34 -17.84 6.57 8.25
CA ARG A 34 -17.68 5.11 8.32
C ARG A 34 -16.51 4.66 9.19
N LEU A 35 -15.54 5.53 9.40
CA LEU A 35 -14.32 5.27 10.17
C LEU A 35 -14.06 6.41 11.19
N PRO A 36 -14.95 6.58 12.19
CA PRO A 36 -14.94 7.73 13.09
C PRO A 36 -13.68 7.83 13.98
N ASP A 37 -12.89 6.77 14.05
CA ASP A 37 -11.63 6.75 14.80
C ASP A 37 -10.44 7.36 14.00
N LEU A 38 -10.68 7.82 12.77
CA LEU A 38 -9.66 8.48 11.94
C LEU A 38 -9.58 9.99 12.23
N VAL A 39 -8.40 10.53 12.05
CA VAL A 39 -8.16 11.97 11.96
C VAL A 39 -7.85 12.30 10.52
N LEU A 40 -8.69 13.09 9.89
CA LEU A 40 -8.56 13.41 8.47
C LEU A 40 -7.86 14.76 8.28
N ARG A 41 -7.01 14.82 7.27
CA ARG A 41 -6.34 16.00 6.75
C ARG A 41 -6.53 16.05 5.25
N GLU A 42 -6.56 17.26 4.68
CA GLU A 42 -6.75 17.44 3.25
C GLU A 42 -5.81 18.47 2.65
N ALA A 43 -5.49 18.29 1.38
CA ALA A 43 -4.78 19.25 0.57
C ALA A 43 -5.26 19.19 -0.88
N GLY A 44 -5.34 20.34 -1.54
CA GLY A 44 -5.72 20.43 -2.97
C GLY A 44 -4.52 20.48 -3.93
N THR A 45 -3.28 20.41 -3.41
CA THR A 45 -2.05 20.43 -4.21
C THR A 45 -0.99 19.56 -3.57
N LEU A 46 -0.08 19.02 -4.36
CA LEU A 46 1.06 18.26 -3.82
C LEU A 46 1.89 19.10 -2.86
N ALA A 47 2.20 20.33 -3.22
CA ALA A 47 3.02 21.23 -2.37
C ALA A 47 2.38 21.47 -0.99
N ALA A 48 1.06 21.62 -0.91
CA ALA A 48 0.35 21.73 0.36
C ALA A 48 0.44 20.43 1.17
N GLY A 49 0.21 19.29 0.53
CA GLY A 49 0.32 17.98 1.17
C GLY A 49 1.72 17.69 1.69
N LEU A 50 2.76 18.00 0.93
CA LEU A 50 4.15 17.81 1.36
C LEU A 50 4.51 18.66 2.59
N ARG A 51 3.99 19.89 2.69
CA ARG A 51 4.16 20.71 3.90
C ARG A 51 3.50 20.07 5.12
N MET A 52 2.29 19.50 4.95
CA MET A 52 1.61 18.78 6.02
C MET A 52 2.38 17.53 6.46
N LEU A 53 2.88 16.72 5.51
CA LEU A 53 3.71 15.55 5.81
C LEU A 53 4.97 15.90 6.61
N SER A 54 5.57 17.05 6.31
CA SER A 54 6.75 17.54 7.05
C SER A 54 6.39 18.08 8.44
N GLY A 55 5.24 18.71 8.59
CA GLY A 55 4.78 19.31 9.85
C GLY A 55 4.05 18.35 10.79
N GLU A 56 3.50 17.26 10.28
CA GLU A 56 2.72 16.28 11.03
C GLU A 56 3.30 14.86 10.85
N PRO A 57 4.34 14.48 11.60
CA PRO A 57 5.04 13.20 11.44
C PRO A 57 4.21 11.98 11.87
N ASP A 58 3.03 12.19 12.42
CA ASP A 58 2.09 11.17 12.86
C ASP A 58 1.03 10.81 11.81
N ILE A 59 1.14 11.32 10.58
CA ILE A 59 0.35 10.85 9.44
C ILE A 59 0.70 9.38 9.18
N ASN A 60 -0.33 8.52 9.11
CA ASN A 60 -0.19 7.07 9.01
C ASN A 60 -0.52 6.53 7.62
N LEU A 61 -1.23 7.31 6.81
CA LEU A 61 -1.63 6.94 5.45
C LEU A 61 -1.79 8.21 4.60
N LEU A 62 -1.36 8.13 3.36
CA LEU A 62 -1.60 9.12 2.33
C LEU A 62 -2.51 8.54 1.25
N LEU A 63 -3.64 9.18 0.98
CA LEU A 63 -4.46 8.96 -0.21
C LEU A 63 -4.07 10.04 -1.22
N LEU A 64 -3.57 9.63 -2.37
CA LEU A 64 -2.91 10.52 -3.32
C LEU A 64 -3.53 10.43 -4.70
N ASP A 65 -4.08 11.52 -5.19
CA ASP A 65 -4.33 11.68 -6.61
C ASP A 65 -3.02 11.91 -7.37
N LEU A 66 -2.92 11.32 -8.55
CA LEU A 66 -1.75 11.49 -9.41
C LEU A 66 -1.82 12.75 -10.29
N ASP A 67 -3.02 13.25 -10.54
CA ASP A 67 -3.23 14.38 -11.45
C ASP A 67 -3.60 15.64 -10.66
N LEU A 68 -2.57 16.28 -10.12
CA LEU A 68 -2.68 17.52 -9.34
C LEU A 68 -2.24 18.74 -10.18
N PRO A 69 -2.70 19.96 -9.86
CA PRO A 69 -2.35 21.16 -10.64
C PRO A 69 -0.85 21.48 -10.65
N ASP A 70 -0.11 21.03 -9.64
CA ASP A 70 1.33 21.28 -9.45
C ASP A 70 2.20 20.04 -9.64
N SER A 71 1.62 18.88 -10.01
CA SER A 71 2.35 17.62 -10.28
C SER A 71 1.46 16.59 -10.96
N ARG A 72 2.01 15.80 -11.90
CA ARG A 72 1.23 14.81 -12.67
C ARG A 72 1.89 13.46 -12.76
N GLY A 73 1.04 12.42 -12.80
CA GLY A 73 1.45 11.03 -13.02
C GLY A 73 2.37 10.49 -11.92
N MET A 74 3.24 9.57 -12.28
CA MET A 74 4.14 8.90 -11.34
C MET A 74 5.12 9.84 -10.65
N ALA A 75 5.44 10.99 -11.24
CA ALA A 75 6.28 12.00 -10.57
C ALA A 75 5.64 12.52 -9.27
N THR A 76 4.30 12.59 -9.21
CA THR A 76 3.55 12.96 -8.01
C THR A 76 3.79 11.94 -6.89
N LEU A 77 3.69 10.65 -7.20
CA LEU A 77 3.96 9.56 -6.26
C LEU A 77 5.41 9.56 -5.77
N VAL A 78 6.37 9.69 -6.69
CA VAL A 78 7.81 9.70 -6.35
C VAL A 78 8.10 10.82 -5.35
N ARG A 79 7.67 12.05 -5.63
CA ARG A 79 7.87 13.20 -4.72
C ARG A 79 7.21 12.99 -3.35
N ALA A 80 6.02 12.41 -3.31
CA ALA A 80 5.35 12.10 -2.04
C ALA A 80 6.12 11.03 -1.24
N ARG A 81 6.64 9.99 -1.92
CA ARG A 81 7.45 8.93 -1.31
C ARG A 81 8.80 9.43 -0.79
N GLU A 82 9.47 10.33 -1.52
CA GLU A 82 10.72 10.96 -1.08
C GLU A 82 10.51 11.80 0.19
N ALA A 83 9.42 12.57 0.25
CA ALA A 83 9.11 13.42 1.40
C ALA A 83 8.69 12.59 2.65
N ALA A 84 8.02 11.46 2.45
CA ALA A 84 7.50 10.64 3.55
C ALA A 84 7.73 9.14 3.28
N PRO A 85 8.98 8.64 3.30
CA PRO A 85 9.31 7.26 2.91
C PRO A 85 8.69 6.18 3.80
N ARG A 86 8.25 6.55 5.01
CA ARG A 86 7.62 5.62 5.98
C ARG A 86 6.10 5.62 5.93
N VAL A 87 5.49 6.61 5.28
CA VAL A 87 4.03 6.71 5.18
C VAL A 87 3.58 5.88 3.99
N PRO A 88 2.71 4.88 4.16
CA PRO A 88 2.12 4.18 3.04
C PRO A 88 1.30 5.14 2.18
N VAL A 89 1.45 5.01 0.86
CA VAL A 89 0.73 5.82 -0.13
C VAL A 89 -0.23 4.91 -0.89
N VAL A 90 -1.52 5.20 -0.83
CA VAL A 90 -2.53 4.61 -1.71
C VAL A 90 -2.83 5.62 -2.81
N VAL A 91 -2.61 5.20 -4.04
CA VAL A 91 -2.91 6.01 -5.22
C VAL A 91 -4.42 5.96 -5.50
N LEU A 92 -5.01 7.12 -5.75
CA LEU A 92 -6.37 7.27 -6.28
C LEU A 92 -6.26 7.75 -7.72
N SER A 93 -6.76 7.01 -8.69
CA SER A 93 -6.67 7.41 -10.10
C SER A 93 -7.90 6.97 -10.90
N ALA A 94 -8.29 7.77 -11.89
CA ALA A 94 -9.28 7.37 -12.87
C ALA A 94 -8.67 6.46 -13.97
N ALA A 95 -7.34 6.51 -14.15
CA ALA A 95 -6.60 5.72 -15.13
C ALA A 95 -6.05 4.45 -14.46
N ASP A 96 -6.87 3.39 -14.42
CA ASP A 96 -6.63 2.14 -13.72
C ASP A 96 -6.12 1.01 -14.63
N SER A 97 -5.48 1.35 -15.75
CA SER A 97 -4.85 0.34 -16.60
C SER A 97 -3.80 -0.45 -15.82
N ARG A 98 -3.64 -1.73 -16.17
CA ARG A 98 -2.64 -2.62 -15.55
C ARG A 98 -1.25 -1.99 -15.47
N ASP A 99 -0.81 -1.35 -16.55
CA ASP A 99 0.52 -0.72 -16.61
C ASP A 99 0.63 0.43 -15.58
N ASN A 100 -0.42 1.22 -15.39
CA ASN A 100 -0.46 2.28 -14.39
C ASN A 100 -0.42 1.71 -12.97
N VAL A 101 -1.16 0.65 -12.71
CA VAL A 101 -1.16 -0.04 -11.41
C VAL A 101 0.23 -0.60 -11.10
N LEU A 102 0.83 -1.36 -12.02
CA LEU A 102 2.17 -1.94 -11.85
C LEU A 102 3.23 -0.84 -11.70
N SER A 103 3.15 0.21 -12.51
CA SER A 103 4.05 1.36 -12.40
C SER A 103 3.94 2.04 -11.04
N ALA A 104 2.72 2.26 -10.53
CA ALA A 104 2.53 2.85 -9.20
C ALA A 104 3.17 1.98 -8.10
N ILE A 105 3.02 0.67 -8.17
CA ILE A 105 3.60 -0.25 -7.19
C ILE A 105 5.13 -0.27 -7.30
N ASP A 106 5.68 -0.30 -8.49
CA ASP A 106 7.14 -0.25 -8.73
C ASP A 106 7.73 1.06 -8.18
N HIS A 107 6.99 2.18 -8.25
CA HIS A 107 7.36 3.45 -7.62
C HIS A 107 7.03 3.54 -6.11
N GLY A 108 6.60 2.44 -5.50
CA GLY A 108 6.48 2.33 -4.05
C GLY A 108 5.10 2.64 -3.48
N ALA A 109 4.04 2.64 -4.28
CA ALA A 109 2.68 2.68 -3.74
C ALA A 109 2.41 1.47 -2.83
N ALA A 110 1.71 1.69 -1.74
CA ALA A 110 1.21 0.63 -0.85
C ALA A 110 -0.08 0.00 -1.40
N GLY A 111 -0.77 0.69 -2.29
CA GLY A 111 -1.94 0.22 -2.98
C GLY A 111 -2.36 1.17 -4.08
N PHE A 112 -3.27 0.68 -4.92
CA PHE A 112 -3.89 1.45 -6.00
C PHE A 112 -5.40 1.23 -5.93
N VAL A 113 -6.15 2.30 -5.99
CA VAL A 113 -7.62 2.30 -5.98
C VAL A 113 -8.11 3.14 -7.15
N SER A 114 -8.92 2.54 -8.03
CA SER A 114 -9.60 3.28 -9.08
C SER A 114 -10.63 4.24 -8.48
N LYS A 115 -10.72 5.46 -9.00
CA LYS A 115 -11.79 6.42 -8.62
C LYS A 115 -13.18 5.96 -9.07
N THR A 116 -13.26 4.89 -9.87
CA THR A 116 -14.51 4.29 -10.34
C THR A 116 -15.08 3.20 -9.43
N VAL A 117 -14.30 2.77 -8.42
CA VAL A 117 -14.78 1.76 -7.47
C VAL A 117 -15.91 2.29 -6.59
N ASP A 118 -16.73 1.38 -6.10
CA ASP A 118 -17.77 1.76 -5.14
C ASP A 118 -17.19 2.23 -3.79
N ALA A 119 -17.98 3.02 -3.07
CA ALA A 119 -17.58 3.59 -1.79
C ALA A 119 -17.21 2.52 -0.75
N GLN A 120 -17.82 1.33 -0.79
CA GLN A 120 -17.52 0.26 0.16
C GLN A 120 -16.18 -0.41 -0.16
N ALA A 121 -15.85 -0.58 -1.44
CA ALA A 121 -14.55 -1.09 -1.85
C ALA A 121 -13.43 -0.15 -1.41
N LEU A 122 -13.60 1.16 -1.61
CA LEU A 122 -12.65 2.18 -1.14
C LEU A 122 -12.46 2.13 0.38
N LEU A 123 -13.55 2.07 1.15
CA LEU A 123 -13.49 1.99 2.62
C LEU A 123 -12.75 0.74 3.10
N ARG A 124 -13.05 -0.43 2.49
CA ARG A 124 -12.33 -1.68 2.79
C ARG A 124 -10.84 -1.53 2.48
N ALA A 125 -10.52 -0.91 1.34
CA ALA A 125 -9.15 -0.66 0.93
C ALA A 125 -8.40 0.22 1.96
N VAL A 126 -8.97 1.35 2.34
CA VAL A 126 -8.38 2.26 3.33
C VAL A 126 -8.19 1.55 4.67
N GLN A 127 -9.22 0.88 5.18
CA GLN A 127 -9.14 0.15 6.45
C GLN A 127 -8.07 -0.93 6.41
N TRP A 128 -7.99 -1.67 5.32
CA TRP A 128 -7.02 -2.74 5.13
C TRP A 128 -5.57 -2.22 5.17
N VAL A 129 -5.29 -1.10 4.48
CA VAL A 129 -3.95 -0.48 4.49
C VAL A 129 -3.62 0.14 5.86
N VAL A 130 -4.60 0.76 6.53
CA VAL A 130 -4.45 1.28 7.90
C VAL A 130 -4.08 0.15 8.87
N ASP A 131 -4.65 -1.03 8.69
CA ASP A 131 -4.32 -2.22 9.48
C ASP A 131 -2.99 -2.88 9.05
N GLY A 132 -2.33 -2.34 8.02
CA GLY A 132 -1.03 -2.79 7.50
C GLY A 132 -1.14 -3.89 6.44
N GLY A 133 -2.27 -4.03 5.78
CA GLY A 133 -2.48 -4.91 4.64
C GLY A 133 -1.95 -4.32 3.32
N VAL A 134 -2.12 -5.06 2.24
CA VAL A 134 -1.74 -4.68 0.86
C VAL A 134 -2.95 -4.70 -0.03
N ILE A 135 -3.02 -3.76 -0.97
CA ILE A 135 -4.04 -3.76 -2.00
C ILE A 135 -3.34 -3.79 -3.35
N VAL A 136 -3.49 -4.92 -4.02
CA VAL A 136 -3.14 -5.07 -5.44
C VAL A 136 -4.43 -5.50 -6.14
N PRO A 137 -4.88 -4.78 -7.16
CA PRO A 137 -6.01 -5.24 -7.98
C PRO A 137 -5.70 -6.61 -8.57
N ASN A 138 -6.67 -7.51 -8.57
CA ASN A 138 -6.48 -8.89 -9.06
C ASN A 138 -6.00 -8.92 -10.51
N ASP A 139 -6.52 -8.01 -11.34
CA ASP A 139 -6.15 -7.87 -12.75
C ASP A 139 -4.67 -7.52 -12.98
N ALA A 140 -3.98 -7.02 -11.95
CA ALA A 140 -2.55 -6.75 -12.01
C ALA A 140 -1.69 -8.00 -11.72
N LEU A 141 -2.27 -9.04 -11.14
CA LEU A 141 -1.60 -10.30 -10.79
C LEU A 141 -1.78 -11.37 -11.88
N ASP A 142 -2.87 -11.32 -12.63
CA ASP A 142 -3.12 -12.27 -13.72
C ASP A 142 -2.25 -11.91 -14.94
N GLU A 143 -1.41 -12.81 -15.41
CA GLU A 143 -0.79 -12.69 -16.71
C GLU A 143 -1.87 -12.81 -17.79
N PRO A 144 -2.10 -11.78 -18.64
CA PRO A 144 -2.91 -11.97 -19.81
C PRO A 144 -2.11 -12.83 -20.79
N ALA A 145 -2.62 -14.01 -21.12
CA ALA A 145 -2.24 -14.68 -22.35
C ALA A 145 -2.64 -13.73 -23.51
N HIS A 146 -1.74 -12.86 -23.94
CA HIS A 146 -1.93 -12.07 -25.15
C HIS A 146 -1.67 -12.98 -26.36
N PRO A 147 -2.67 -13.30 -27.19
CA PRO A 147 -2.41 -13.88 -28.49
C PRO A 147 -1.88 -12.75 -29.39
N GLY A 148 -0.58 -12.68 -29.58
CA GLY A 148 0.00 -11.77 -30.57
C GLY A 148 1.27 -11.01 -30.18
N SER A 149 1.84 -11.19 -29.01
CA SER A 149 3.18 -10.66 -28.72
C SER A 149 4.22 -11.58 -29.33
N PRO A 150 5.21 -11.07 -30.12
CA PRO A 150 6.28 -11.92 -30.62
C PRO A 150 7.00 -12.51 -29.39
N ALA A 151 6.99 -13.84 -29.32
CA ALA A 151 7.74 -14.59 -28.33
C ALA A 151 9.20 -14.15 -28.41
N ILE A 152 9.65 -13.30 -27.50
CA ILE A 152 11.07 -13.23 -27.18
C ILE A 152 11.34 -14.51 -26.39
N THR A 153 11.64 -15.55 -27.15
CA THR A 153 12.17 -16.80 -26.62
C THR A 153 13.57 -16.52 -26.09
N THR A 154 13.66 -15.91 -24.92
CA THR A 154 14.79 -16.16 -24.05
C THR A 154 14.38 -17.31 -23.17
N ALA A 155 14.74 -18.51 -23.59
CA ALA A 155 14.84 -19.66 -22.71
C ALA A 155 15.94 -19.39 -21.68
N ALA A 156 15.69 -18.47 -20.77
CA ALA A 156 16.33 -18.44 -19.48
C ALA A 156 15.37 -19.25 -18.58
N ALA A 157 15.78 -20.50 -18.28
CA ALA A 157 15.23 -21.22 -17.17
C ALA A 157 15.09 -20.24 -15.98
N PRO A 158 13.99 -20.29 -15.18
CA PRO A 158 13.87 -19.45 -14.01
C PRO A 158 15.15 -19.68 -13.20
N VAL A 159 15.98 -18.65 -13.10
CA VAL A 159 17.09 -18.67 -12.15
C VAL A 159 16.36 -18.73 -10.81
N ARG A 160 16.24 -19.94 -10.27
CA ARG A 160 15.88 -20.14 -8.87
C ARG A 160 17.03 -19.52 -8.08
N VAL A 161 16.97 -18.22 -7.87
CA VAL A 161 17.73 -17.58 -6.82
C VAL A 161 17.18 -18.23 -5.56
N ALA A 162 17.94 -19.15 -5.00
CA ALA A 162 17.62 -19.74 -3.70
C ALA A 162 17.73 -18.61 -2.69
N LEU A 163 16.64 -17.88 -2.54
CA LEU A 163 16.49 -16.88 -1.48
C LEU A 163 16.43 -17.69 -0.18
N ASP A 164 17.55 -17.67 0.55
CA ASP A 164 17.72 -18.42 1.80
C ASP A 164 16.87 -17.76 2.90
N PHE A 165 15.56 -17.98 2.83
CA PHE A 165 14.65 -17.58 3.90
C PHE A 165 14.73 -18.56 5.06
N SER A 166 14.85 -18.07 6.30
CA SER A 166 14.63 -18.92 7.46
C SER A 166 13.20 -19.45 7.51
N PRO A 167 12.92 -20.59 8.19
CA PRO A 167 11.56 -21.13 8.29
C PRO A 167 10.53 -20.08 8.72
N ARG A 168 10.87 -19.24 9.71
CA ARG A 168 9.99 -18.16 10.18
C ARG A 168 9.81 -17.02 9.17
N GLN A 169 10.82 -16.75 8.34
CA GLN A 169 10.66 -15.81 7.23
C GLN A 169 9.77 -16.36 6.13
N GLN A 170 9.81 -17.65 5.86
CA GLN A 170 8.91 -18.33 4.93
C GLN A 170 7.47 -18.28 5.41
N ASP A 171 7.21 -18.60 6.69
CA ASP A 171 5.87 -18.50 7.28
C ASP A 171 5.30 -17.09 7.16
N VAL A 172 6.11 -16.08 7.53
CA VAL A 172 5.71 -14.67 7.44
C VAL A 172 5.49 -14.25 5.98
N LEU A 173 6.35 -14.69 5.05
CA LEU A 173 6.22 -14.38 3.63
C LEU A 173 4.94 -15.00 3.03
N ARG A 174 4.62 -16.25 3.37
CA ARG A 174 3.38 -16.90 2.94
C ARG A 174 2.15 -16.09 3.33
N LEU A 175 2.03 -15.72 4.61
CA LEU A 175 0.89 -14.94 5.09
C LEU A 175 0.90 -13.49 4.56
N LEU A 176 2.10 -12.96 4.24
CA LEU A 176 2.24 -11.70 3.52
C LEU A 176 1.63 -11.77 2.12
N ILE A 177 1.92 -12.84 1.37
CA ILE A 177 1.41 -13.07 0.01
C ILE A 177 -0.12 -13.25 0.03
N GLU A 178 -0.66 -13.92 1.04
CA GLU A 178 -2.11 -13.99 1.30
C GLU A 178 -2.75 -12.63 1.66
N GLY A 179 -1.92 -11.58 1.78
CA GLY A 179 -2.37 -10.21 2.03
C GLY A 179 -2.63 -9.88 3.51
N LEU A 180 -2.43 -10.79 4.45
CA LEU A 180 -2.79 -10.62 5.86
C LEU A 180 -2.05 -9.45 6.51
N PRO A 181 -2.70 -8.55 7.25
CA PRO A 181 -2.03 -7.51 8.01
C PRO A 181 -1.20 -8.09 9.17
N ASN A 182 -0.19 -7.34 9.63
CA ASN A 182 0.76 -7.80 10.65
C ASN A 182 0.08 -8.31 11.92
N LYS A 183 -1.04 -7.72 12.30
CA LYS A 183 -1.84 -8.13 13.46
C LYS A 183 -2.44 -9.53 13.30
N LEU A 184 -2.83 -9.92 12.09
CA LEU A 184 -3.32 -11.27 11.81
C LEU A 184 -2.17 -12.25 11.68
N ILE A 185 -1.06 -11.86 11.02
CA ILE A 185 0.17 -12.67 10.95
C ILE A 185 0.70 -12.97 12.35
N SER A 186 0.70 -11.98 13.25
CA SER A 186 1.17 -12.16 14.63
C SER A 186 0.33 -13.17 15.41
N ARG A 187 -0.98 -13.17 15.20
CA ARG A 187 -1.91 -14.14 15.81
C ARG A 187 -1.74 -15.53 15.24
N GLU A 188 -1.64 -15.64 13.91
CA GLU A 188 -1.51 -16.92 13.21
C GLU A 188 -0.21 -17.65 13.59
N LEU A 189 0.88 -16.89 13.76
CA LEU A 189 2.19 -17.45 14.05
C LEU A 189 2.56 -17.44 15.54
N ASP A 190 1.66 -16.97 16.41
CA ASP A 190 1.91 -16.76 17.86
C ASP A 190 3.18 -15.92 18.11
N LEU A 191 3.27 -14.79 17.42
CA LEU A 191 4.37 -13.83 17.50
C LEU A 191 3.87 -12.47 17.96
N SER A 192 4.78 -11.61 18.47
CA SER A 192 4.46 -10.19 18.62
C SER A 192 4.43 -9.48 17.25
N GLU A 193 3.64 -8.42 17.11
CA GLU A 193 3.66 -7.59 15.90
C GLU A 193 5.03 -6.99 15.63
N ALA A 194 5.81 -6.71 16.67
CA ALA A 194 7.19 -6.23 16.53
C ALA A 194 8.10 -7.29 15.91
N THR A 195 7.94 -8.56 16.31
CA THR A 195 8.66 -9.70 15.75
C THR A 195 8.29 -9.91 14.28
N VAL A 196 7.00 -9.84 13.93
CA VAL A 196 6.54 -9.91 12.54
C VAL A 196 7.18 -8.81 11.69
N LYS A 197 7.21 -7.57 12.17
CA LYS A 197 7.88 -6.44 11.49
C LYS A 197 9.36 -6.71 11.24
N THR A 198 10.06 -7.30 12.19
CA THR A 198 11.47 -7.67 12.03
C THR A 198 11.68 -8.72 10.95
N HIS A 199 10.84 -9.76 10.91
CA HIS A 199 10.89 -10.77 9.84
C HIS A 199 10.56 -10.17 8.48
N LEU A 200 9.54 -9.30 8.39
CA LEU A 200 9.19 -8.60 7.15
C LEU A 200 10.34 -7.73 6.62
N GLN A 201 11.02 -6.99 7.48
CA GLN A 201 12.19 -6.20 7.08
C GLN A 201 13.30 -7.08 6.51
N ALA A 202 13.55 -8.25 7.10
CA ALA A 202 14.51 -9.20 6.58
C ALA A 202 14.08 -9.78 5.22
N VAL A 203 12.79 -10.10 5.05
CA VAL A 203 12.21 -10.55 3.78
C VAL A 203 12.35 -9.46 2.71
N PHE A 204 11.97 -8.22 2.99
CA PHE A 204 12.07 -7.10 2.04
C PHE A 204 13.50 -6.88 1.57
N ARG A 205 14.47 -6.93 2.49
CA ARG A 205 15.89 -6.81 2.16
C ARG A 205 16.36 -7.94 1.22
N LYS A 206 15.92 -9.19 1.47
CA LYS A 206 16.28 -10.34 0.63
C LYS A 206 15.63 -10.28 -0.76
N LEU A 207 14.42 -9.77 -0.85
CA LEU A 207 13.70 -9.53 -2.10
C LEU A 207 14.16 -8.25 -2.81
N ALA A 208 15.05 -7.45 -2.21
CA ALA A 208 15.50 -6.14 -2.70
C ALA A 208 14.32 -5.17 -2.98
N VAL A 209 13.32 -5.15 -2.09
CA VAL A 209 12.12 -4.32 -2.19
C VAL A 209 11.97 -3.42 -0.97
N ASN A 210 11.22 -2.32 -1.13
CA ASN A 210 11.06 -1.31 -0.09
C ASN A 210 9.65 -1.25 0.49
N THR A 211 8.68 -1.84 -0.19
CA THR A 211 7.29 -1.87 0.27
C THR A 211 6.73 -3.28 0.32
N ARG A 212 5.69 -3.44 1.12
CA ARG A 212 4.98 -4.70 1.25
C ARG A 212 4.35 -5.14 -0.08
N THR A 213 3.80 -4.19 -0.84
CA THR A 213 3.18 -4.44 -2.14
C THR A 213 4.20 -4.92 -3.15
N GLN A 214 5.37 -4.29 -3.19
CA GLN A 214 6.50 -4.76 -3.99
C GLN A 214 6.93 -6.18 -3.61
N ALA A 215 6.91 -6.52 -2.31
CA ALA A 215 7.26 -7.88 -1.87
C ALA A 215 6.27 -8.93 -2.38
N VAL A 216 4.96 -8.64 -2.37
CA VAL A 216 3.94 -9.53 -2.94
C VAL A 216 4.17 -9.74 -4.44
N LEU A 217 4.36 -8.65 -5.20
CA LEU A 217 4.63 -8.74 -6.64
C LEU A 217 5.95 -9.46 -6.96
N ALA A 218 7.03 -9.15 -6.22
CA ALA A 218 8.31 -9.84 -6.41
C ALA A 218 8.17 -11.34 -6.14
N SER A 219 7.42 -11.72 -5.12
CA SER A 219 7.15 -13.13 -4.81
C SER A 219 6.38 -13.83 -5.91
N ALA A 220 5.36 -13.17 -6.50
CA ALA A 220 4.61 -13.69 -7.64
C ALA A 220 5.52 -13.88 -8.86
N ARG A 221 6.35 -12.87 -9.20
CA ARG A 221 7.32 -12.93 -10.33
C ARG A 221 8.37 -14.03 -10.14
N LEU A 222 8.76 -14.34 -8.92
CA LEU A 222 9.72 -15.39 -8.57
C LEU A 222 9.10 -16.79 -8.43
N GLY A 223 7.78 -16.92 -8.61
CA GLY A 223 7.08 -18.19 -8.44
C GLY A 223 7.08 -18.70 -6.99
N LEU A 224 7.21 -17.80 -6.01
CA LEU A 224 7.19 -18.14 -4.58
C LEU A 224 5.74 -18.27 -4.05
N MET A 225 4.76 -18.19 -4.92
CA MET A 225 3.36 -18.44 -4.58
C MET A 225 3.18 -19.93 -4.30
N VAL A 226 2.74 -20.25 -3.09
CA VAL A 226 2.45 -21.61 -2.63
C VAL A 226 0.97 -21.92 -2.90
#